data_0d1660ca1aa5598d40bf9ed394bdecc8
#
_entry.id   0d1660ca1aa5598d40bf9ed394bdecc8
#
_cell.length_a   1.000
_cell.length_b   1.000
_cell.length_c   1.000
_cell.angle_alpha   90.00
_cell.angle_beta   90.00
_cell.angle_gamma   90.00
#
_symmetry.space_group_name_H-M   'P 1'
#
loop_
_entity.id
_entity.type
_entity.pdbx_description
1 polymer ?
#
loop_
_entity_poly.entity_id
_entity_poly.type
_entity_poly.pdbx_seq_one_letter_code
_entity_poly.pdbx_strand_id
1 'polypeptide(L)'
;ASDVYKRQDKKSLRTLMLNVIRGDYRNSLAAINLALNSEDSETAHYAASVLQDVLNDFRSKVQTDYLLCQEENEQQVENCIKFVEYMNPILEQQVLTNLEQRSMAERMQEVLQKAWELDKIKISSTVYEKVCQRLLEVKDYEKCTLWCDRAMEQYPGVLSSYTCQMKLYFSCGKKEKFFQVMQELRDSDIAIDNETLEPVSYTHLTLPTT
;
A
#
# COMPACT_ATOMS: atom_id res chain seq x y z
N ALA A 1 -20.54 40.11 -7.21
CA ALA A 1 -19.40 40.17 -6.24
C ALA A 1 -19.29 38.89 -5.40
N SER A 2 -20.41 38.37 -4.90
CA SER A 2 -20.43 37.13 -4.08
C SER A 2 -19.81 35.91 -4.78
N ASP A 3 -20.10 35.70 -6.07
CA ASP A 3 -19.61 34.52 -6.81
C ASP A 3 -18.10 34.59 -7.15
N VAL A 4 -17.56 35.81 -7.27
CA VAL A 4 -16.11 35.98 -7.51
C VAL A 4 -15.31 35.69 -6.25
N TYR A 5 -15.81 36.15 -5.09
CA TYR A 5 -15.19 35.83 -3.79
C TYR A 5 -15.24 34.34 -3.46
N LYS A 6 -16.37 33.67 -3.69
CA LYS A 6 -16.50 32.22 -3.52
C LYS A 6 -15.56 31.43 -4.43
N ARG A 7 -15.35 31.87 -5.67
CA ARG A 7 -14.37 31.24 -6.60
C ARG A 7 -12.93 31.44 -6.17
N GLN A 8 -12.57 32.59 -5.61
CA GLN A 8 -11.22 32.85 -5.09
C GLN A 8 -10.92 32.02 -3.85
N ASP A 9 -11.87 31.89 -2.93
CA ASP A 9 -11.76 31.04 -1.73
C ASP A 9 -11.57 29.56 -2.11
N LYS A 10 -12.35 29.06 -3.08
CA LYS A 10 -12.23 27.67 -3.58
C LYS A 10 -10.85 27.38 -4.19
N LYS A 11 -10.31 28.32 -4.97
CA LYS A 11 -8.97 28.16 -5.55
C LYS A 11 -7.88 28.14 -4.49
N SER A 12 -7.99 29.00 -3.50
CA SER A 12 -7.05 29.10 -2.39
C SER A 12 -7.10 27.85 -1.51
N LEU A 13 -8.29 27.34 -1.20
CA LEU A 13 -8.49 26.13 -0.42
C LEU A 13 -7.97 24.88 -1.17
N ARG A 14 -8.24 24.79 -2.48
CA ARG A 14 -7.69 23.73 -3.33
C ARG A 14 -6.16 23.73 -3.35
N THR A 15 -5.54 24.89 -3.50
CA THR A 15 -4.08 25.03 -3.47
C THR A 15 -3.53 24.67 -2.11
N LEU A 16 -4.20 25.06 -1.03
CA LEU A 16 -3.82 24.71 0.34
C LEU A 16 -3.88 23.19 0.55
N MET A 17 -4.97 22.52 0.13
CA MET A 17 -5.12 21.07 0.24
C MET A 17 -4.06 20.34 -0.60
N LEU A 18 -3.77 20.78 -1.81
CA LEU A 18 -2.71 20.19 -2.64
C LEU A 18 -1.33 20.34 -2.00
N ASN A 19 -1.06 21.46 -1.33
CA ASN A 19 0.20 21.66 -0.62
C ASN A 19 0.33 20.78 0.62
N VAL A 20 -0.76 20.58 1.36
CA VAL A 20 -0.83 19.64 2.50
C VAL A 20 -0.60 18.21 2.01
N ILE A 21 -1.23 17.81 0.92
CA ILE A 21 -1.10 16.48 0.32
C ILE A 21 0.34 16.17 -0.11
N ARG A 22 1.05 17.15 -0.66
CA ARG A 22 2.46 16.99 -1.05
C ARG A 22 3.41 16.72 0.12
N GLY A 23 3.00 17.07 1.34
CA GLY A 23 3.77 16.81 2.56
C GLY A 23 3.43 15.51 3.28
N ASP A 24 2.16 15.08 3.23
CA ASP A 24 1.67 13.86 3.92
C ASP A 24 0.51 13.23 3.15
N TYR A 25 0.83 12.37 2.19
CA TYR A 25 -0.17 11.70 1.36
C TYR A 25 -1.16 10.84 2.15
N ARG A 26 -0.70 10.13 3.19
CA ARG A 26 -1.54 9.20 3.94
C ARG A 26 -2.68 9.93 4.65
N ASN A 27 -2.35 10.89 5.50
CA ASN A 27 -3.36 11.64 6.27
C ASN A 27 -4.23 12.51 5.36
N SER A 28 -3.66 13.09 4.32
CA SER A 28 -4.38 13.95 3.38
C SER A 28 -5.38 13.17 2.53
N LEU A 29 -5.02 11.99 2.03
CA LEU A 29 -5.93 11.13 1.27
C LEU A 29 -7.05 10.56 2.16
N ALA A 30 -6.75 10.21 3.41
CA ALA A 30 -7.76 9.79 4.38
C ALA A 30 -8.78 10.92 4.64
N ALA A 31 -8.31 12.16 4.81
CA ALA A 31 -9.18 13.33 4.98
C ALA A 31 -10.03 13.62 3.74
N ILE A 32 -9.45 13.49 2.53
CA ILE A 32 -10.20 13.64 1.26
C ILE A 32 -11.27 12.55 1.15
N ASN A 33 -10.94 11.31 1.49
CA ASN A 33 -11.88 10.19 1.43
C ASN A 33 -13.05 10.39 2.39
N LEU A 34 -12.79 10.94 3.58
CA LEU A 34 -13.83 11.34 4.52
C LEU A 34 -14.71 12.46 3.95
N ALA A 35 -14.11 13.48 3.33
CA ALA A 35 -14.83 14.62 2.74
C ALA A 35 -15.69 14.22 1.52
N LEU A 36 -15.29 13.19 0.76
CA LEU A 36 -16.10 12.62 -0.33
C LEU A 36 -17.43 12.05 0.14
N ASN A 37 -17.50 11.56 1.38
CA ASN A 37 -18.69 11.01 2.00
C ASN A 37 -19.49 12.06 2.81
N SER A 38 -19.19 13.35 2.66
CA SER A 38 -19.90 14.44 3.33
C SER A 38 -21.34 14.56 2.82
N GLU A 39 -22.29 14.82 3.71
CA GLU A 39 -23.68 15.16 3.36
C GLU A 39 -23.77 16.49 2.60
N ASP A 40 -22.81 17.38 2.79
CA ASP A 40 -22.72 18.63 2.03
C ASP A 40 -22.15 18.36 0.64
N SER A 41 -23.02 18.51 -0.38
CA SER A 41 -22.67 18.25 -1.77
C SER A 41 -21.57 19.17 -2.31
N GLU A 42 -21.41 20.37 -1.77
CA GLU A 42 -20.35 21.29 -2.17
C GLU A 42 -18.98 20.80 -1.66
N THR A 43 -18.92 20.34 -0.42
CA THR A 43 -17.75 19.72 0.18
C THR A 43 -17.35 18.44 -0.56
N ALA A 44 -18.32 17.55 -0.84
CA ALA A 44 -18.07 16.31 -1.56
C ALA A 44 -17.57 16.56 -3.00
N HIS A 45 -18.17 17.51 -3.72
CA HIS A 45 -17.73 17.88 -5.07
C HIS A 45 -16.33 18.48 -5.08
N TYR A 46 -16.01 19.29 -4.08
CA TYR A 46 -14.68 19.88 -3.92
C TYR A 46 -13.63 18.80 -3.64
N ALA A 47 -13.91 17.89 -2.71
CA ALA A 47 -13.04 16.77 -2.39
C ALA A 47 -12.78 15.88 -3.61
N ALA A 48 -13.80 15.60 -4.43
CA ALA A 48 -13.66 14.85 -5.67
C ALA A 48 -12.73 15.55 -6.69
N SER A 49 -12.82 16.89 -6.81
CA SER A 49 -11.93 17.65 -7.68
C SER A 49 -10.47 17.58 -7.21
N VAL A 50 -10.25 17.70 -5.90
CA VAL A 50 -8.89 17.60 -5.32
C VAL A 50 -8.33 16.19 -5.49
N LEU A 51 -9.14 15.15 -5.22
CA LEU A 51 -8.71 13.76 -5.44
C LEU A 51 -8.31 13.53 -6.88
N GLN A 52 -9.09 14.03 -7.85
CA GLN A 52 -8.78 13.87 -9.27
C GLN A 52 -7.42 14.50 -9.63
N ASP A 53 -7.10 15.68 -9.10
CA ASP A 53 -5.80 16.31 -9.32
C ASP A 53 -4.65 15.49 -8.72
N VAL A 54 -4.83 15.01 -7.49
CA VAL A 54 -3.83 14.16 -6.81
C VAL A 54 -3.58 12.88 -7.59
N LEU A 55 -4.63 12.23 -8.08
CA LEU A 55 -4.51 11.00 -8.87
C LEU A 55 -3.87 11.25 -10.24
N ASN A 56 -4.10 12.40 -10.86
CA ASN A 56 -3.45 12.77 -12.10
C ASN A 56 -1.93 13.01 -11.90
N ASP A 57 -1.56 13.71 -10.84
CA ASP A 57 -0.15 13.90 -10.46
C ASP A 57 0.52 12.56 -10.13
N PHE A 58 -0.18 11.70 -9.40
CA PHE A 58 0.29 10.34 -9.09
C PHE A 58 0.56 9.52 -10.36
N ARG A 59 -0.40 9.47 -11.30
CA ARG A 59 -0.25 8.72 -12.57
C ARG A 59 0.93 9.22 -13.38
N SER A 60 1.08 10.54 -13.48
CA SER A 60 2.19 11.17 -14.18
C SER A 60 3.54 10.81 -13.57
N LYS A 61 3.64 10.89 -12.24
CA LYS A 61 4.87 10.54 -11.52
C LYS A 61 5.18 9.05 -11.60
N VAL A 62 4.19 8.18 -11.45
CA VAL A 62 4.36 6.72 -11.63
C VAL A 62 4.94 6.40 -13.01
N GLN A 63 4.45 7.06 -14.06
CA GLN A 63 4.98 6.85 -15.41
C GLN A 63 6.44 7.29 -15.53
N THR A 64 6.79 8.45 -14.98
CA THR A 64 8.16 8.97 -15.00
C THR A 64 9.11 8.09 -14.18
N ASP A 65 8.72 7.76 -12.94
CA ASP A 65 9.57 6.97 -12.05
C ASP A 65 9.73 5.52 -12.55
N TYR A 66 8.69 4.96 -13.21
CA TYR A 66 8.80 3.65 -13.85
C TYR A 66 9.88 3.63 -14.94
N LEU A 67 10.00 4.68 -15.74
CA LEU A 67 11.07 4.78 -16.76
C LEU A 67 12.44 4.82 -16.09
N LEU A 68 12.60 5.55 -14.98
CA LEU A 68 13.86 5.58 -14.23
C LEU A 68 14.24 4.18 -13.68
N CYS A 69 13.26 3.36 -13.33
CA CYS A 69 13.51 1.98 -12.91
C CYS A 69 13.98 1.07 -14.06
N GLN A 70 13.79 1.48 -15.33
CA GLN A 70 14.25 0.73 -16.50
C GLN A 70 15.67 1.12 -16.93
N GLU A 71 16.21 2.24 -16.46
CA GLU A 71 17.55 2.70 -16.78
C GLU A 71 18.61 1.84 -16.06
N GLU A 72 19.54 1.27 -16.83
CA GLU A 72 20.65 0.49 -16.31
C GLU A 72 21.76 1.41 -15.77
N ASN A 73 21.71 1.67 -14.46
CA ASN A 73 22.69 2.49 -13.75
C ASN A 73 22.86 2.04 -12.30
N GLU A 74 23.87 2.58 -11.61
CA GLU A 74 24.18 2.24 -10.21
C GLU A 74 23.03 2.53 -9.22
N GLN A 75 22.12 3.43 -9.59
CA GLN A 75 20.98 3.84 -8.74
C GLN A 75 19.70 3.04 -9.04
N GLN A 76 19.73 2.11 -10.01
CA GLN A 76 18.55 1.41 -10.47
C GLN A 76 17.80 0.70 -9.34
N VAL A 77 18.49 -0.04 -8.48
CA VAL A 77 17.88 -0.73 -7.34
C VAL A 77 17.23 0.26 -6.37
N GLU A 78 17.92 1.36 -6.09
CA GLU A 78 17.39 2.40 -5.21
C GLU A 78 16.15 3.10 -5.82
N ASN A 79 16.16 3.38 -7.12
CA ASN A 79 15.02 3.94 -7.83
C ASN A 79 13.80 2.99 -7.77
N CYS A 80 14.02 1.68 -7.94
CA CYS A 80 12.97 0.68 -7.80
C CYS A 80 12.37 0.65 -6.37
N ILE A 81 13.21 0.71 -5.35
CA ILE A 81 12.74 0.77 -3.96
C ILE A 81 11.95 2.04 -3.70
N LYS A 82 12.45 3.21 -4.12
CA LYS A 82 11.74 4.49 -4.01
C LYS A 82 10.40 4.48 -4.75
N PHE A 83 10.33 3.80 -5.90
CA PHE A 83 9.08 3.62 -6.65
C PHE A 83 8.03 2.87 -5.81
N VAL A 84 8.40 1.75 -5.19
CA VAL A 84 7.53 0.98 -4.31
C VAL A 84 7.07 1.82 -3.12
N GLU A 85 7.98 2.57 -2.51
CA GLU A 85 7.68 3.42 -1.37
C GLU A 85 6.75 4.58 -1.73
N TYR A 86 6.92 5.16 -2.91
CA TYR A 86 6.05 6.22 -3.42
C TYR A 86 4.62 5.73 -3.72
N MET A 87 4.49 4.54 -4.32
CA MET A 87 3.18 4.00 -4.68
C MET A 87 2.37 3.54 -3.46
N ASN A 88 3.03 3.01 -2.44
CA ASN A 88 2.36 2.34 -1.34
C ASN A 88 1.30 3.20 -0.62
N PRO A 89 1.55 4.46 -0.22
CA PRO A 89 0.55 5.26 0.52
C PRO A 89 -0.74 5.50 -0.26
N ILE A 90 -0.68 5.60 -1.58
CA ILE A 90 -1.85 5.84 -2.43
C ILE A 90 -2.64 4.56 -2.63
N LEU A 91 -1.95 3.45 -2.91
CA LEU A 91 -2.59 2.15 -3.04
C LEU A 91 -3.25 1.68 -1.73
N GLU A 92 -2.63 1.97 -0.59
CA GLU A 92 -3.17 1.67 0.73
C GLU A 92 -4.54 2.32 0.99
N GLN A 93 -4.78 3.51 0.44
CA GLN A 93 -6.04 4.22 0.60
C GLN A 93 -7.17 3.71 -0.30
N GLN A 94 -6.87 2.83 -1.25
CA GLN A 94 -7.84 2.23 -2.17
C GLN A 94 -8.74 3.24 -2.89
N VAL A 95 -8.18 4.40 -3.24
CA VAL A 95 -8.88 5.51 -3.91
C VAL A 95 -8.95 5.36 -5.44
N LEU A 96 -8.27 4.35 -5.98
CA LEU A 96 -8.30 4.00 -7.40
C LEU A 96 -9.46 3.05 -7.71
N THR A 97 -9.82 2.92 -8.98
CA THR A 97 -10.75 1.86 -9.39
C THR A 97 -10.12 0.48 -9.18
N ASN A 98 -10.93 -0.56 -8.99
CA ASN A 98 -10.44 -1.92 -8.77
C ASN A 98 -9.47 -2.39 -9.87
N LEU A 99 -9.74 -2.03 -11.13
CA LEU A 99 -8.89 -2.38 -12.27
C LEU A 99 -7.55 -1.65 -12.19
N GLU A 100 -7.59 -0.36 -11.88
CA GLU A 100 -6.39 0.46 -11.76
C GLU A 100 -5.56 0.06 -10.53
N GLN A 101 -6.22 -0.21 -9.39
CA GLN A 101 -5.57 -0.72 -8.19
C GLN A 101 -4.77 -2.00 -8.48
N ARG A 102 -5.37 -2.94 -9.20
CA ARG A 102 -4.71 -4.18 -9.62
C ARG A 102 -3.53 -3.91 -10.55
N SER A 103 -3.72 -3.06 -11.58
CA SER A 103 -2.66 -2.71 -12.53
C SER A 103 -1.47 -2.02 -11.85
N MET A 104 -1.74 -1.17 -10.86
CA MET A 104 -0.69 -0.49 -10.10
C MET A 104 0.05 -1.43 -9.14
N ALA A 105 -0.66 -2.35 -8.46
CA ALA A 105 -0.04 -3.37 -7.63
C ALA A 105 0.83 -4.32 -8.47
N GLU A 106 0.39 -4.69 -9.68
CA GLU A 106 1.17 -5.46 -10.65
C GLU A 106 2.48 -4.74 -11.01
N ARG A 107 2.39 -3.48 -11.39
CA ARG A 107 3.56 -2.65 -11.75
C ARG A 107 4.53 -2.50 -10.57
N MET A 108 3.99 -2.34 -9.36
CA MET A 108 4.77 -2.24 -8.14
C MET A 108 5.61 -3.51 -7.90
N GLN A 109 5.00 -4.69 -8.05
CA GLN A 109 5.70 -5.96 -7.89
C GLN A 109 6.69 -6.25 -9.03
N GLU A 110 6.39 -5.85 -10.28
CA GLU A 110 7.33 -5.98 -11.41
C GLU A 110 8.61 -5.17 -11.18
N VAL A 111 8.46 -3.93 -10.72
CA VAL A 111 9.62 -3.07 -10.38
C VAL A 111 10.41 -3.66 -9.22
N LEU A 112 9.74 -4.19 -8.19
CA LEU A 112 10.46 -4.84 -7.09
C LEU A 112 11.13 -6.14 -7.53
N GLN A 113 10.54 -6.91 -8.45
CA GLN A 113 11.17 -8.08 -9.05
C GLN A 113 12.50 -7.72 -9.69
N LYS A 114 12.56 -6.63 -10.43
CA LYS A 114 13.79 -6.15 -11.05
C LYS A 114 14.85 -5.79 -10.00
N ALA A 115 14.47 -5.07 -8.95
CA ALA A 115 15.38 -4.78 -7.84
C ALA A 115 15.90 -6.06 -7.17
N TRP A 116 15.02 -7.06 -6.99
CA TRP A 116 15.37 -8.33 -6.39
C TRP A 116 16.38 -9.14 -7.21
N GLU A 117 16.26 -9.12 -8.53
CA GLU A 117 17.19 -9.78 -9.46
C GLU A 117 18.55 -9.11 -9.48
N LEU A 118 18.58 -7.78 -9.31
CA LEU A 118 19.82 -7.01 -9.31
C LEU A 118 20.56 -7.08 -7.97
N ASP A 119 19.86 -6.82 -6.86
CA ASP A 119 20.45 -6.84 -5.52
C ASP A 119 19.37 -6.99 -4.44
N LYS A 120 19.01 -8.23 -4.12
CA LYS A 120 18.00 -8.51 -3.10
C LYS A 120 18.39 -8.03 -1.69
N ILE A 121 19.68 -7.85 -1.41
CA ILE A 121 20.15 -7.46 -0.07
C ILE A 121 19.73 -6.03 0.28
N LYS A 122 19.56 -5.16 -0.72
CA LYS A 122 19.11 -3.79 -0.52
C LYS A 122 17.63 -3.66 -0.20
N ILE A 123 16.83 -4.70 -0.41
CA ILE A 123 15.38 -4.68 -0.17
C ILE A 123 15.12 -4.96 1.31
N SER A 124 14.58 -3.99 2.03
CA SER A 124 14.25 -4.14 3.46
C SER A 124 12.97 -4.96 3.68
N SER A 125 12.81 -5.50 4.89
CA SER A 125 11.59 -6.23 5.30
C SER A 125 10.32 -5.39 5.13
N THR A 126 10.38 -4.08 5.35
CA THR A 126 9.26 -3.16 5.17
C THR A 126 8.84 -3.01 3.70
N VAL A 127 9.76 -3.10 2.76
CA VAL A 127 9.45 -3.08 1.32
C VAL A 127 8.75 -4.37 0.89
N TYR A 128 9.20 -5.53 1.37
CA TYR A 128 8.50 -6.81 1.16
C TYR A 128 7.07 -6.75 1.72
N GLU A 129 6.91 -6.25 2.94
CA GLU A 129 5.60 -6.12 3.58
C GLU A 129 4.64 -5.27 2.74
N LYS A 130 5.08 -4.10 2.26
CA LYS A 130 4.28 -3.22 1.40
C LYS A 130 3.76 -3.94 0.16
N VAL A 131 4.64 -4.65 -0.55
CA VAL A 131 4.24 -5.37 -1.77
C VAL A 131 3.30 -6.53 -1.45
N CYS A 132 3.58 -7.33 -0.41
CA CYS A 132 2.69 -8.41 0.03
C CYS A 132 1.28 -7.87 0.36
N GLN A 133 1.17 -6.77 1.08
CA GLN A 133 -0.10 -6.18 1.44
C GLN A 133 -0.89 -5.70 0.21
N ARG A 134 -0.23 -5.02 -0.73
CA ARG A 134 -0.90 -4.54 -1.97
C ARG A 134 -1.38 -5.70 -2.85
N LEU A 135 -0.58 -6.76 -2.99
CA LEU A 135 -0.98 -7.97 -3.73
C LEU A 135 -2.14 -8.70 -3.03
N LEU A 136 -2.13 -8.75 -1.72
CA LEU A 136 -3.21 -9.35 -0.94
C LEU A 136 -4.55 -8.60 -1.13
N GLU A 137 -4.53 -7.28 -1.12
CA GLU A 137 -5.71 -6.43 -1.34
C GLU A 137 -6.35 -6.64 -2.73
N VAL A 138 -5.52 -6.83 -3.76
CA VAL A 138 -6.02 -7.11 -5.11
C VAL A 138 -6.26 -8.62 -5.34
N LYS A 139 -6.08 -9.45 -4.32
CA LYS A 139 -6.29 -10.90 -4.33
C LYS A 139 -5.38 -11.64 -5.32
N ASP A 140 -4.18 -11.11 -5.57
CA ASP A 140 -3.14 -11.84 -6.32
C ASP A 140 -2.35 -12.72 -5.35
N TYR A 141 -2.97 -13.83 -4.95
CA TYR A 141 -2.43 -14.72 -3.93
C TYR A 141 -1.19 -15.48 -4.40
N GLU A 142 -1.04 -15.69 -5.69
CA GLU A 142 0.13 -16.38 -6.25
C GLU A 142 1.39 -15.53 -6.08
N LYS A 143 1.36 -14.29 -6.55
CA LYS A 143 2.48 -13.36 -6.39
C LYS A 143 2.71 -12.99 -4.92
N CYS A 144 1.62 -12.83 -4.15
CA CYS A 144 1.73 -12.59 -2.72
C CYS A 144 2.47 -13.74 -2.02
N THR A 145 2.20 -15.01 -2.37
CA THR A 145 2.91 -16.17 -1.83
C THR A 145 4.41 -16.09 -2.13
N LEU A 146 4.77 -15.81 -3.38
CA LEU A 146 6.17 -15.65 -3.79
C LEU A 146 6.90 -14.59 -2.95
N TRP A 147 6.29 -13.44 -2.75
CA TRP A 147 6.90 -12.35 -1.99
C TRP A 147 6.94 -12.62 -0.47
N CYS A 148 5.95 -13.30 0.08
CA CYS A 148 5.97 -13.76 1.47
C CYS A 148 7.10 -14.78 1.72
N ASP A 149 7.30 -15.72 0.79
CA ASP A 149 8.35 -16.73 0.91
C ASP A 149 9.76 -16.09 0.84
N ARG A 150 9.96 -15.13 -0.05
CA ARG A 150 11.20 -14.33 -0.14
C ARG A 150 11.45 -13.50 1.11
N ALA A 151 10.41 -12.88 1.66
CA ALA A 151 10.50 -12.12 2.91
C ALA A 151 10.92 -13.03 4.07
N MET A 152 10.35 -14.23 4.16
CA MET A 152 10.70 -15.21 5.19
C MET A 152 12.12 -15.74 5.02
N GLU A 153 12.56 -15.99 3.77
CA GLU A 153 13.92 -16.43 3.49
C GLU A 153 14.97 -15.39 3.91
N GLN A 154 14.71 -14.11 3.61
CA GLN A 154 15.68 -13.05 3.85
C GLN A 154 15.59 -12.47 5.26
N TYR A 155 14.40 -12.45 5.86
CA TYR A 155 14.10 -11.85 7.16
C TYR A 155 13.33 -12.81 8.09
N PRO A 156 13.90 -14.01 8.41
CA PRO A 156 13.22 -15.00 9.25
C PRO A 156 13.04 -14.55 10.72
N GLY A 157 13.79 -13.53 11.16
CA GLY A 157 13.69 -12.96 12.51
C GLY A 157 12.82 -11.71 12.60
N VAL A 158 12.03 -11.37 11.58
CA VAL A 158 11.23 -10.15 11.55
C VAL A 158 9.73 -10.48 11.57
N LEU A 159 9.00 -9.88 12.50
CA LEU A 159 7.57 -10.12 12.71
C LEU A 159 6.72 -9.94 11.43
N SER A 160 7.04 -8.93 10.60
CA SER A 160 6.29 -8.67 9.36
C SER A 160 6.31 -9.83 8.37
N SER A 161 7.37 -10.64 8.33
CA SER A 161 7.44 -11.83 7.48
C SER A 161 6.37 -12.86 7.87
N TYR A 162 6.18 -13.10 9.15
CA TYR A 162 5.14 -14.00 9.67
C TYR A 162 3.73 -13.41 9.49
N THR A 163 3.55 -12.13 9.80
CA THR A 163 2.22 -11.50 9.69
C THR A 163 1.73 -11.44 8.24
N CYS A 164 2.61 -11.24 7.27
CA CYS A 164 2.27 -11.33 5.85
C CYS A 164 1.78 -12.74 5.46
N GLN A 165 2.49 -13.79 5.87
CA GLN A 165 2.07 -15.17 5.62
C GLN A 165 0.75 -15.52 6.31
N MET A 166 0.56 -15.11 7.57
CA MET A 166 -0.70 -15.33 8.28
C MET A 166 -1.87 -14.63 7.58
N LYS A 167 -1.72 -13.37 7.19
CA LYS A 167 -2.76 -12.64 6.42
C LYS A 167 -3.08 -13.32 5.08
N LEU A 168 -2.05 -13.79 4.38
CA LEU A 168 -2.21 -14.53 3.12
C LEU A 168 -3.00 -15.84 3.34
N TYR A 169 -2.58 -16.67 4.29
CA TYR A 169 -3.24 -17.96 4.52
C TYR A 169 -4.65 -17.81 5.07
N PHE A 170 -4.90 -16.78 5.90
CA PHE A 170 -6.24 -16.44 6.34
C PHE A 170 -7.14 -16.06 5.15
N SER A 171 -6.66 -15.17 4.27
CA SER A 171 -7.41 -14.69 3.10
C SER A 171 -7.67 -15.81 2.06
N CYS A 172 -6.78 -16.81 2.00
CA CYS A 172 -6.95 -17.98 1.14
C CYS A 172 -7.76 -19.12 1.78
N GLY A 173 -8.23 -18.97 3.03
CA GLY A 173 -8.90 -20.02 3.78
C GLY A 173 -8.00 -21.22 4.15
N LYS A 174 -6.67 -21.07 4.07
CA LYS A 174 -5.70 -22.14 4.38
C LYS A 174 -5.42 -22.23 5.89
N LYS A 175 -6.41 -22.71 6.62
CA LYS A 175 -6.45 -22.73 8.09
C LYS A 175 -5.23 -23.44 8.71
N GLU A 176 -4.87 -24.60 8.19
CA GLU A 176 -3.75 -25.40 8.72
C GLU A 176 -2.42 -24.62 8.62
N LYS A 177 -2.15 -24.03 7.44
CA LYS A 177 -0.96 -23.23 7.22
C LYS A 177 -0.93 -21.96 8.09
N PHE A 178 -2.09 -21.33 8.30
CA PHE A 178 -2.19 -20.18 9.21
C PHE A 178 -1.76 -20.56 10.62
N PHE A 179 -2.28 -21.66 11.17
CA PHE A 179 -1.91 -22.11 12.53
C PHE A 179 -0.47 -22.61 12.61
N GLN A 180 0.07 -23.22 11.55
CA GLN A 180 1.47 -23.58 11.49
C GLN A 180 2.37 -22.36 11.62
N VAL A 181 2.16 -21.32 10.82
CA VAL A 181 2.95 -20.06 10.88
C VAL A 181 2.79 -19.37 12.23
N MET A 182 1.59 -19.38 12.80
CA MET A 182 1.35 -18.83 14.14
C MET A 182 2.14 -19.61 15.21
N GLN A 183 2.24 -20.92 15.09
CA GLN A 183 3.04 -21.74 15.99
C GLN A 183 4.55 -21.46 15.82
N GLU A 184 5.04 -21.38 14.58
CA GLU A 184 6.43 -21.05 14.29
C GLU A 184 6.82 -19.67 14.85
N LEU A 185 5.93 -18.66 14.73
CA LEU A 185 6.13 -17.34 15.33
C LEU A 185 6.19 -17.43 16.86
N ARG A 186 5.29 -18.20 17.48
CA ARG A 186 5.27 -18.36 18.95
C ARG A 186 6.53 -19.06 19.47
N ASP A 187 7.09 -19.99 18.70
CA ASP A 187 8.29 -20.73 19.07
C ASP A 187 9.58 -19.99 18.69
N SER A 188 9.48 -18.82 18.04
CA SER A 188 10.60 -17.93 17.69
C SER A 188 10.94 -17.01 18.86
N ASP A 189 12.17 -16.45 18.83
CA ASP A 189 12.63 -15.45 19.80
C ASP A 189 12.13 -14.02 19.48
N ILE A 190 11.16 -13.87 18.58
CA ILE A 190 10.63 -12.56 18.19
C ILE A 190 9.75 -12.02 19.30
N ALA A 191 10.10 -10.83 19.82
CA ALA A 191 9.26 -10.12 20.77
C ALA A 191 7.94 -9.71 20.08
N ILE A 192 6.83 -10.25 20.59
CA ILE A 192 5.49 -9.93 20.10
C ILE A 192 4.90 -8.91 21.07
N ASP A 193 4.68 -7.70 20.61
CA ASP A 193 3.95 -6.69 21.36
C ASP A 193 2.45 -7.04 21.39
N ASN A 194 1.80 -6.88 22.56
CA ASN A 194 0.38 -7.22 22.71
C ASN A 194 -0.53 -6.46 21.75
N GLU A 195 -0.16 -5.24 21.34
CA GLU A 195 -0.89 -4.46 20.34
C GLU A 195 -0.92 -5.13 18.95
N THR A 196 0.09 -5.91 18.62
CA THR A 196 0.18 -6.62 17.34
C THR A 196 -0.75 -7.84 17.27
N LEU A 197 -1.16 -8.38 18.41
CA LEU A 197 -2.08 -9.52 18.53
C LEU A 197 -3.56 -9.11 18.58
N GLU A 198 -3.86 -7.83 18.89
CA GLU A 198 -5.25 -7.36 19.00
C GLU A 198 -6.10 -7.57 17.73
N PRO A 199 -5.62 -7.34 16.50
CA PRO A 199 -6.41 -7.60 15.30
C PRO A 199 -6.79 -9.07 15.10
N VAL A 200 -6.03 -9.98 15.69
CA VAL A 200 -6.26 -11.44 15.56
C VAL A 200 -7.22 -11.95 16.64
N SER A 201 -7.31 -11.28 17.78
CA SER A 201 -8.18 -11.70 18.88
C SER A 201 -9.61 -11.14 18.79
N TYR A 202 -9.86 -10.05 18.05
CA TYR A 202 -11.20 -9.45 17.90
C TYR A 202 -12.02 -9.99 16.72
N THR A 203 -11.41 -10.63 15.76
CA THR A 203 -12.16 -11.41 14.77
C THR A 203 -12.51 -12.75 15.40
N HIS A 204 -13.73 -12.87 15.91
CA HIS A 204 -14.33 -14.19 16.10
C HIS A 204 -14.08 -14.99 14.82
N LEU A 205 -13.25 -16.02 14.91
CA LEU A 205 -12.81 -16.88 13.82
C LEU A 205 -14.00 -17.63 13.17
N THR A 206 -14.89 -16.90 12.54
CA THR A 206 -15.77 -17.44 11.52
C THR A 206 -15.04 -17.31 10.19
N LEU A 207 -14.13 -18.25 9.95
CA LEU A 207 -13.64 -18.48 8.61
C LEU A 207 -14.83 -18.87 7.73
N PRO A 208 -14.95 -18.36 6.49
CA PRO A 208 -15.99 -18.79 5.59
C PRO A 208 -15.91 -20.31 5.44
N THR A 209 -16.96 -20.99 5.84
CA THR A 209 -17.16 -22.42 5.53
C THR A 209 -17.45 -22.51 4.04
N THR A 210 -16.53 -23.16 3.30
CA THR A 210 -16.77 -23.60 1.92
C THR A 210 -17.90 -24.60 1.86
#